data_53090269979835dcb6c34608f0c655cf
#
_entry.id   53090269979835dcb6c34608f0c655cf
#
_cell.length_a   1.000
_cell.length_b   1.000
_cell.length_c   1.000
_cell.angle_alpha   90.00
_cell.angle_beta   90.00
_cell.angle_gamma   90.00
#
_symmetry.space_group_name_H-M   'P 1'
#
loop_
_entity.id
_entity.type
_entity.pdbx_description
1 polymer ?
#
loop_
_entity_poly.entity_id
_entity_poly.type
_entity_poly.pdbx_seq_one_letter_code
_entity_poly.pdbx_strand_id
1 'polypeptide(L)'
;MPTPERAPHATQQDVAARAGVSRGLVSLALKGEGRMSDETRRRILDTARALDYHPNTAAAELATRRSHRLAVVLPYLDNPFFDRLLRRLRHHAGAAGHTLVVLVSDLEERLERTTVDEVLSMRPAGLILPGSSMSAGALLALSERIPLCVLDRTLDEPSIPTVRLDEADAAW
;
A
#
# COMPACT_ATOMS: atom_id res chain seq x y z
N MET A 1 30.06 -5.56 16.90
CA MET A 1 29.86 -4.11 16.84
C MET A 1 28.47 -3.80 17.39
N PRO A 2 28.31 -2.96 18.43
CA PRO A 2 26.98 -2.56 18.89
C PRO A 2 26.30 -1.75 17.79
N THR A 3 25.04 -2.10 17.49
CA THR A 3 24.19 -1.34 16.56
C THR A 3 23.98 0.05 17.17
N PRO A 4 24.20 1.16 16.42
CA PRO A 4 23.93 2.48 16.95
C PRO A 4 22.47 2.59 17.34
N GLU A 5 22.21 2.94 18.59
CA GLU A 5 20.88 3.20 19.12
C GLU A 5 20.27 4.36 18.33
N ARG A 6 19.25 4.07 17.52
CA ARG A 6 18.57 5.09 16.72
C ARG A 6 17.89 6.07 17.68
N ALA A 7 18.15 7.36 17.52
CA ALA A 7 17.43 8.40 18.23
C ALA A 7 15.91 8.19 18.07
N PRO A 8 15.12 8.34 19.12
CA PRO A 8 13.67 8.16 19.05
C PRO A 8 13.09 9.10 18.01
N HIS A 9 12.28 8.55 17.08
CA HIS A 9 11.59 9.36 16.09
C HIS A 9 10.63 10.35 16.77
N ALA A 10 10.61 11.58 16.28
CA ALA A 10 9.65 12.58 16.75
C ALA A 10 8.22 12.05 16.68
N THR A 11 7.40 12.39 17.65
CA THR A 11 5.99 11.98 17.73
C THR A 11 5.04 13.14 17.43
N GLN A 12 3.77 12.84 17.18
CA GLN A 12 2.73 13.88 17.09
C GLN A 12 2.66 14.76 18.35
N GLN A 13 3.00 14.19 19.51
CA GLN A 13 3.01 14.92 20.77
C GLN A 13 4.14 15.95 20.81
N ASP A 14 5.31 15.63 20.27
CA ASP A 14 6.45 16.56 20.20
C ASP A 14 6.14 17.71 19.23
N VAL A 15 5.50 17.43 18.10
CA VAL A 15 5.03 18.46 17.18
C VAL A 15 3.99 19.36 17.86
N ALA A 16 3.03 18.79 18.59
CA ALA A 16 1.99 19.53 19.29
C ALA A 16 2.59 20.44 20.37
N ALA A 17 3.48 19.92 21.19
CA ALA A 17 4.16 20.67 22.23
C ALA A 17 4.97 21.84 21.66
N ARG A 18 5.76 21.60 20.60
CA ARG A 18 6.60 22.62 19.98
C ARG A 18 5.82 23.67 19.18
N ALA A 19 4.69 23.28 18.55
CA ALA A 19 3.81 24.19 17.83
C ALA A 19 2.82 24.93 18.74
N GLY A 20 2.72 24.58 20.04
CA GLY A 20 1.79 25.18 20.97
C GLY A 20 0.31 24.89 20.67
N VAL A 21 0.01 23.66 20.24
CA VAL A 21 -1.35 23.24 19.84
C VAL A 21 -1.69 21.85 20.41
N SER A 22 -2.96 21.43 20.30
CA SER A 22 -3.35 20.08 20.68
C SER A 22 -2.89 19.04 19.65
N ARG A 23 -2.64 17.78 20.09
CA ARG A 23 -2.33 16.65 19.19
C ARG A 23 -3.41 16.43 18.14
N GLY A 24 -4.70 16.64 18.50
CA GLY A 24 -5.81 16.55 17.55
C GLY A 24 -5.69 17.57 16.41
N LEU A 25 -5.29 18.80 16.72
CA LEU A 25 -5.10 19.84 15.72
C LEU A 25 -3.90 19.54 14.80
N VAL A 26 -2.82 18.95 15.33
CA VAL A 26 -1.70 18.44 14.51
C VAL A 26 -2.20 17.37 13.53
N SER A 27 -2.99 16.39 14.01
CA SER A 27 -3.55 15.35 13.16
C SER A 27 -4.38 15.91 12.01
N LEU A 28 -5.25 16.87 12.29
CA LEU A 28 -6.09 17.53 11.28
C LEU A 28 -5.24 18.34 10.29
N ALA A 29 -4.24 19.08 10.77
CA ALA A 29 -3.35 19.84 9.90
C ALA A 29 -2.58 18.96 8.91
N LEU A 30 -2.05 17.82 9.39
CA LEU A 30 -1.31 16.84 8.57
C LEU A 30 -2.18 16.18 7.51
N LYS A 31 -3.48 15.99 7.79
CA LYS A 31 -4.45 15.44 6.84
C LYS A 31 -5.00 16.48 5.85
N GLY A 32 -4.67 17.74 6.03
CA GLY A 32 -5.28 18.82 5.25
C GLY A 32 -6.71 19.15 5.68
N GLU A 33 -7.19 18.60 6.79
CA GLU A 33 -8.55 18.69 7.30
C GLU A 33 -8.66 19.71 8.44
N GLY A 34 -9.90 19.91 8.91
CA GLY A 34 -10.22 20.73 10.07
C GLY A 34 -10.23 22.24 9.79
N ARG A 35 -11.00 22.96 10.60
CA ARG A 35 -11.04 24.42 10.57
C ARG A 35 -9.91 24.98 11.44
N MET A 36 -8.95 25.64 10.81
CA MET A 36 -7.86 26.38 11.46
C MET A 36 -7.39 27.48 10.52
N SER A 37 -6.73 28.51 11.05
CA SER A 37 -6.13 29.55 10.23
C SER A 37 -4.96 28.99 9.41
N ASP A 38 -4.70 29.57 8.23
CA ASP A 38 -3.56 29.19 7.37
C ASP A 38 -2.22 29.40 8.08
N GLU A 39 -2.14 30.40 8.96
CA GLU A 39 -0.97 30.63 9.80
C GLU A 39 -0.73 29.48 10.77
N THR A 40 -1.78 29.01 11.46
CA THR A 40 -1.69 27.88 12.37
C THR A 40 -1.30 26.59 11.63
N ARG A 41 -1.91 26.36 10.45
CA ARG A 41 -1.58 25.20 9.61
C ARG A 41 -0.13 25.23 9.17
N ARG A 42 0.35 26.36 8.67
CA ARG A 42 1.77 26.52 8.29
C ARG A 42 2.69 26.27 9.47
N ARG A 43 2.46 26.88 10.63
CA ARG A 43 3.26 26.69 11.84
C ARG A 43 3.37 25.20 12.24
N ILE A 44 2.26 24.44 12.18
CA ILE A 44 2.26 23.01 12.48
C ILE A 44 3.11 22.22 11.47
N LEU A 45 2.91 22.48 10.18
CA LEU A 45 3.64 21.79 9.12
C LEU A 45 5.15 22.09 9.13
N ASP A 46 5.52 23.35 9.41
CA ASP A 46 6.91 23.76 9.54
C ASP A 46 7.57 23.14 10.78
N THR A 47 6.83 23.07 11.90
CA THR A 47 7.30 22.38 13.11
C THR A 47 7.50 20.89 12.87
N ALA A 48 6.59 20.24 12.16
CA ALA A 48 6.71 18.82 11.80
C ALA A 48 7.96 18.57 10.92
N ARG A 49 8.20 19.42 9.92
CA ARG A 49 9.43 19.35 9.10
C ARG A 49 10.70 19.58 9.90
N ALA A 50 10.70 20.59 10.79
CA ALA A 50 11.86 20.91 11.63
C ALA A 50 12.23 19.79 12.62
N LEU A 51 11.24 18.96 13.00
CA LEU A 51 11.41 17.79 13.85
C LEU A 51 11.67 16.50 13.08
N ASP A 52 11.75 16.55 11.74
CA ASP A 52 11.78 15.37 10.88
C ASP A 52 10.66 14.36 11.22
N TYR A 53 9.49 14.91 11.57
CA TYR A 53 8.35 14.10 11.95
C TYR A 53 7.69 13.49 10.72
N HIS A 54 7.63 12.17 10.68
CA HIS A 54 6.87 11.41 9.70
C HIS A 54 5.65 10.75 10.36
N PRO A 55 4.43 10.95 9.81
CA PRO A 55 3.24 10.26 10.32
C PRO A 55 3.45 8.75 10.34
N ASN A 56 3.20 8.11 11.47
CA ASN A 56 3.20 6.66 11.55
C ASN A 56 1.90 6.14 10.92
N THR A 57 1.95 5.80 9.62
CA THR A 57 0.80 5.30 8.86
C THR A 57 0.28 3.99 9.44
N ALA A 58 1.16 3.11 9.94
CA ALA A 58 0.74 1.84 10.55
C ALA A 58 -0.10 2.07 11.83
N ALA A 59 0.27 3.04 12.65
CA ALA A 59 -0.53 3.40 13.83
C ALA A 59 -1.87 4.03 13.44
N ALA A 60 -1.91 4.85 12.39
CA ALA A 60 -3.12 5.46 11.87
C ALA A 60 -4.06 4.40 11.26
N GLU A 61 -3.54 3.46 10.50
CA GLU A 61 -4.29 2.33 9.94
C GLU A 61 -4.86 1.41 11.04
N LEU A 62 -4.07 1.16 12.09
CA LEU A 62 -4.54 0.38 13.25
C LEU A 62 -5.71 1.09 13.95
N ALA A 63 -5.62 2.41 14.13
CA ALA A 63 -6.67 3.20 14.78
C ALA A 63 -7.97 3.25 13.96
N THR A 64 -7.88 3.28 12.63
CA THR A 64 -9.03 3.34 11.72
C THR A 64 -9.51 1.96 11.28
N ARG A 65 -8.76 0.90 11.53
CA ARG A 65 -8.96 -0.46 10.98
C ARG A 65 -9.07 -0.47 9.46
N ARG A 66 -8.49 0.51 8.79
CA ARG A 66 -8.50 0.62 7.32
C ARG A 66 -7.08 0.77 6.84
N SER A 67 -6.67 -0.11 5.95
CA SER A 67 -5.41 0.02 5.22
C SER A 67 -5.63 0.83 3.94
N HIS A 68 -4.65 1.66 3.63
CA HIS A 68 -4.56 2.37 2.35
C HIS A 68 -3.49 1.75 1.43
N ARG A 69 -3.06 0.53 1.73
CA ARG A 69 -2.07 -0.19 0.93
C ARG A 69 -2.76 -1.19 0.02
N LEU A 70 -2.46 -1.14 -1.28
CA LEU A 70 -2.74 -2.19 -2.24
C LEU A 70 -1.44 -2.94 -2.49
N ALA A 71 -1.49 -4.26 -2.40
CA ALA A 71 -0.33 -5.10 -2.67
C ALA A 71 -0.40 -5.66 -4.10
N VAL A 72 0.76 -5.76 -4.73
CA VAL A 72 0.97 -6.44 -6.00
C VAL A 72 2.09 -7.45 -5.81
N VAL A 73 1.84 -8.70 -6.12
CA VAL A 73 2.89 -9.73 -6.15
C VAL A 73 3.16 -10.09 -7.60
N LEU A 74 4.36 -9.79 -8.05
CA LEU A 74 4.82 -10.07 -9.41
C LEU A 74 5.61 -11.38 -9.44
N PRO A 75 5.51 -12.17 -10.53
CA PRO A 75 6.35 -13.36 -10.67
C PRO A 75 7.83 -13.00 -10.89
N TYR A 76 8.15 -11.88 -11.55
CA TYR A 76 9.50 -11.39 -11.85
C TYR A 76 9.48 -9.93 -12.29
N LEU A 77 10.64 -9.28 -12.45
CA LEU A 77 10.73 -7.84 -12.76
C LEU A 77 11.18 -7.51 -14.19
N ASP A 78 11.86 -8.42 -14.87
CA ASP A 78 12.52 -8.18 -16.15
C ASP A 78 11.59 -8.25 -17.38
N ASN A 79 10.32 -7.86 -17.21
CA ASN A 79 9.33 -7.78 -18.26
C ASN A 79 8.79 -6.33 -18.39
N PRO A 80 8.96 -5.69 -19.57
CA PRO A 80 8.45 -4.34 -19.82
C PRO A 80 6.94 -4.20 -19.61
N PHE A 81 6.18 -5.29 -19.70
CA PHE A 81 4.75 -5.30 -19.38
C PHE A 81 4.51 -4.92 -17.91
N PHE A 82 5.25 -5.53 -16.96
CA PHE A 82 5.07 -5.23 -15.54
C PHE A 82 5.47 -3.80 -15.18
N ASP A 83 6.49 -3.23 -15.83
CA ASP A 83 6.83 -1.82 -15.66
C ASP A 83 5.65 -0.90 -16.04
N ARG A 84 5.04 -1.13 -17.21
CA ARG A 84 3.88 -0.36 -17.66
C ARG A 84 2.67 -0.56 -16.74
N LEU A 85 2.41 -1.80 -16.33
CA LEU A 85 1.34 -2.15 -15.39
C LEU A 85 1.51 -1.40 -14.06
N LEU A 86 2.69 -1.49 -13.46
CA LEU A 86 2.97 -0.85 -12.17
C LEU A 86 2.85 0.68 -12.23
N ARG A 87 3.30 1.32 -13.31
CA ARG A 87 3.11 2.76 -13.51
C ARG A 87 1.63 3.14 -13.53
N ARG A 88 0.80 2.37 -14.25
CA ARG A 88 -0.65 2.61 -14.31
C ARG A 88 -1.34 2.34 -12.98
N LEU A 89 -1.03 1.21 -12.35
CA LEU A 89 -1.57 0.86 -11.04
C LEU A 89 -1.21 1.93 -10.01
N ARG A 90 0.06 2.39 -9.96
CA ARG A 90 0.49 3.43 -9.04
C ARG A 90 -0.25 4.75 -9.26
N HIS A 91 -0.46 5.14 -10.52
CA HIS A 91 -1.20 6.35 -10.85
C HIS A 91 -2.65 6.28 -10.35
N HIS A 92 -3.38 5.21 -10.66
CA HIS A 92 -4.78 5.05 -10.28
C HIS A 92 -4.94 4.79 -8.77
N ALA A 93 -4.08 3.99 -8.17
CA ALA A 93 -4.07 3.77 -6.73
C ALA A 93 -3.84 5.09 -5.97
N GLY A 94 -2.86 5.89 -6.41
CA GLY A 94 -2.58 7.21 -5.82
C GLY A 94 -3.75 8.17 -5.95
N ALA A 95 -4.43 8.22 -7.10
CA ALA A 95 -5.63 9.03 -7.30
C ALA A 95 -6.80 8.59 -6.39
N ALA A 96 -6.85 7.30 -6.03
CA ALA A 96 -7.83 6.73 -5.09
C ALA A 96 -7.37 6.79 -3.62
N GLY A 97 -6.25 7.43 -3.31
CA GLY A 97 -5.71 7.55 -1.95
C GLY A 97 -5.02 6.29 -1.41
N HIS A 98 -4.63 5.37 -2.31
CA HIS A 98 -3.90 4.16 -1.94
C HIS A 98 -2.41 4.23 -2.30
N THR A 99 -1.60 3.57 -1.48
CA THR A 99 -0.17 3.32 -1.76
C THR A 99 0.01 1.91 -2.30
N LEU A 100 0.83 1.76 -3.34
CA LEU A 100 1.14 0.46 -3.91
C LEU A 100 2.38 -0.14 -3.22
N VAL A 101 2.25 -1.37 -2.75
CA VAL A 101 3.35 -2.19 -2.22
C VAL A 101 3.60 -3.31 -3.22
N VAL A 102 4.82 -3.46 -3.68
CA VAL A 102 5.17 -4.45 -4.71
C VAL A 102 6.17 -5.44 -4.13
N LEU A 103 5.87 -6.73 -4.28
CA LEU A 103 6.76 -7.84 -3.95
C LEU A 103 6.96 -8.71 -5.19
N VAL A 104 7.99 -9.49 -5.16
CA VAL A 104 8.33 -10.44 -6.23
C VAL A 104 8.41 -11.84 -5.63
N SER A 105 7.74 -12.81 -6.26
CA SER A 105 7.59 -14.15 -5.71
C SER A 105 8.41 -15.22 -6.40
N ASP A 106 8.81 -15.00 -7.65
CA ASP A 106 9.22 -16.07 -8.54
C ASP A 106 8.05 -16.91 -9.13
N LEU A 107 8.35 -17.77 -10.14
CA LEU A 107 7.35 -18.52 -10.91
C LEU A 107 6.94 -19.86 -10.26
N GLU A 108 7.34 -20.11 -9.02
CA GLU A 108 6.94 -21.31 -8.27
C GLU A 108 5.75 -21.02 -7.35
N GLU A 109 4.68 -21.83 -7.45
CA GLU A 109 3.49 -21.69 -6.60
C GLU A 109 3.84 -21.64 -5.10
N ARG A 110 4.82 -22.42 -4.65
CA ARG A 110 5.25 -22.45 -3.24
C ARG A 110 5.85 -21.12 -2.81
N LEU A 111 6.69 -20.51 -3.65
CA LEU A 111 7.32 -19.22 -3.36
C LEU A 111 6.29 -18.10 -3.42
N GLU A 112 5.38 -18.15 -4.39
CA GLU A 112 4.29 -17.21 -4.49
C GLU A 112 3.40 -17.25 -3.23
N ARG A 113 3.03 -18.42 -2.72
CA ARG A 113 2.27 -18.59 -1.47
C ARG A 113 3.00 -17.96 -0.29
N THR A 114 4.30 -18.18 -0.16
CA THR A 114 5.11 -17.60 0.93
C THR A 114 5.08 -16.07 0.86
N THR A 115 5.27 -15.50 -0.33
CA THR A 115 5.23 -14.04 -0.56
C THR A 115 3.83 -13.48 -0.30
N VAL A 116 2.78 -14.20 -0.69
CA VAL A 116 1.39 -13.82 -0.39
C VAL A 116 1.14 -13.80 1.12
N ASP A 117 1.62 -14.78 1.88
CA ASP A 117 1.49 -14.81 3.34
C ASP A 117 2.24 -13.64 4.00
N GLU A 118 3.41 -13.27 3.51
CA GLU A 118 4.13 -12.06 3.94
C GLU A 118 3.30 -10.80 3.68
N VAL A 119 2.73 -10.68 2.47
CA VAL A 119 1.84 -9.57 2.11
C VAL A 119 0.63 -9.49 3.03
N LEU A 120 -0.04 -10.61 3.30
CA LEU A 120 -1.21 -10.67 4.17
C LEU A 120 -0.89 -10.22 5.61
N SER A 121 0.35 -10.47 6.09
CA SER A 121 0.80 -9.99 7.41
C SER A 121 0.81 -8.47 7.50
N MET A 122 0.99 -7.76 6.38
CA MET A 122 0.94 -6.30 6.27
C MET A 122 -0.49 -5.76 6.23
N ARG A 123 -1.51 -6.64 6.19
CA ARG A 123 -2.94 -6.31 6.14
C ARG A 123 -3.29 -5.28 5.06
N PRO A 124 -2.98 -5.52 3.79
CA PRO A 124 -3.34 -4.59 2.72
C PRO A 124 -4.86 -4.55 2.53
N ALA A 125 -5.35 -3.48 1.87
CA ALA A 125 -6.76 -3.32 1.53
C ALA A 125 -7.20 -4.25 0.38
N GLY A 126 -6.25 -4.72 -0.43
CA GLY A 126 -6.47 -5.64 -1.54
C GLY A 126 -5.15 -6.14 -2.12
N LEU A 127 -5.24 -7.20 -2.89
CA LEU A 127 -4.12 -7.90 -3.52
C LEU A 127 -4.35 -8.05 -5.02
N ILE A 128 -3.32 -7.79 -5.80
CA ILE A 128 -3.31 -7.95 -7.25
C ILE A 128 -2.22 -8.96 -7.59
N LEU A 129 -2.57 -10.00 -8.33
CA LEU A 129 -1.69 -11.10 -8.75
C LEU A 129 -1.61 -11.19 -10.28
N PRO A 130 -0.66 -10.50 -10.92
CA PRO A 130 -0.39 -10.65 -12.35
C PRO A 130 0.36 -11.95 -12.61
N GLY A 131 -0.13 -12.77 -13.54
CA GLY A 131 0.55 -14.01 -13.95
C GLY A 131 0.73 -15.04 -12.84
N SER A 132 -0.23 -15.13 -11.92
CA SER A 132 -0.15 -16.05 -10.77
C SER A 132 0.01 -17.50 -11.16
N SER A 133 0.90 -18.22 -10.49
CA SER A 133 1.12 -19.68 -10.63
C SER A 133 0.24 -20.49 -9.66
N MET A 134 -0.49 -19.85 -8.76
CA MET A 134 -1.33 -20.53 -7.77
C MET A 134 -2.49 -21.29 -8.43
N SER A 135 -2.87 -22.44 -7.87
CA SER A 135 -4.05 -23.18 -8.33
C SER A 135 -5.36 -22.39 -8.15
N ALA A 136 -6.39 -22.70 -8.96
CA ALA A 136 -7.69 -22.03 -8.86
C ALA A 136 -8.30 -22.14 -7.45
N GLY A 137 -8.23 -23.33 -6.83
CA GLY A 137 -8.69 -23.53 -5.46
C GLY A 137 -7.94 -22.70 -4.42
N ALA A 138 -6.64 -22.47 -4.63
CA ALA A 138 -5.84 -21.62 -3.74
C ALA A 138 -6.22 -20.14 -3.90
N LEU A 139 -6.47 -19.69 -5.13
CA LEU A 139 -6.93 -18.33 -5.40
C LEU A 139 -8.33 -18.09 -4.83
N LEU A 140 -9.21 -19.09 -4.91
CA LEU A 140 -10.53 -19.02 -4.31
C LEU A 140 -10.44 -18.87 -2.78
N ALA A 141 -9.69 -19.73 -2.11
CA ALA A 141 -9.47 -19.63 -0.67
C ALA A 141 -8.81 -18.31 -0.25
N LEU A 142 -7.97 -17.73 -1.11
CA LEU A 142 -7.36 -16.42 -0.88
C LEU A 142 -8.37 -15.29 -1.02
N SER A 143 -9.28 -15.37 -1.99
CA SER A 143 -10.32 -14.35 -2.22
C SER A 143 -11.33 -14.23 -1.07
N GLU A 144 -11.50 -15.28 -0.26
CA GLU A 144 -12.30 -15.24 0.95
C GLU A 144 -11.65 -14.44 2.09
N ARG A 145 -10.32 -14.26 2.04
CA ARG A 145 -9.51 -13.60 3.06
C ARG A 145 -9.23 -12.13 2.76
N ILE A 146 -9.18 -11.77 1.47
CA ILE A 146 -8.81 -10.43 1.02
C ILE A 146 -9.44 -10.13 -0.35
N PRO A 147 -9.87 -8.89 -0.64
CA PRO A 147 -10.21 -8.48 -1.99
C PRO A 147 -9.06 -8.79 -2.96
N LEU A 148 -9.32 -9.66 -3.93
CA LEU A 148 -8.32 -10.21 -4.83
C LEU A 148 -8.66 -9.85 -6.28
N CYS A 149 -7.65 -9.48 -7.06
CA CYS A 149 -7.72 -9.32 -8.52
C CYS A 149 -6.59 -10.11 -9.16
N VAL A 150 -6.93 -10.97 -10.12
CA VAL A 150 -5.94 -11.76 -10.88
C VAL A 150 -5.86 -11.20 -12.31
N LEU A 151 -4.65 -11.01 -12.81
CA LEU A 151 -4.41 -10.53 -14.16
C LEU A 151 -3.80 -11.63 -15.01
N ASP A 152 -4.14 -11.61 -16.30
CA ASP A 152 -3.61 -12.50 -17.32
C ASP A 152 -3.86 -13.99 -17.03
N ARG A 153 -5.03 -14.28 -16.48
CA ARG A 153 -5.48 -15.66 -16.23
C ARG A 153 -6.99 -15.77 -16.36
N THR A 154 -7.46 -16.84 -16.99
CA THR A 154 -8.88 -17.21 -16.98
C THR A 154 -9.15 -18.06 -15.75
N LEU A 155 -10.09 -17.62 -14.91
CA LEU A 155 -10.62 -18.41 -13.82
C LEU A 155 -12.13 -18.61 -14.11
N ASP A 156 -12.63 -19.83 -14.01
CA ASP A 156 -14.05 -20.14 -14.12
C ASP A 156 -14.82 -19.78 -12.82
N GLU A 157 -14.26 -18.87 -12.04
CA GLU A 157 -14.78 -18.41 -10.73
C GLU A 157 -15.24 -16.96 -10.83
N PRO A 158 -16.55 -16.69 -10.96
CA PRO A 158 -17.07 -15.33 -11.12
C PRO A 158 -16.86 -14.43 -9.88
N SER A 159 -16.54 -15.01 -8.74
CA SER A 159 -16.27 -14.28 -7.48
C SER A 159 -14.92 -13.56 -7.46
N ILE A 160 -13.99 -13.92 -8.36
CA ILE A 160 -12.66 -13.31 -8.44
C ILE A 160 -12.61 -12.42 -9.68
N PRO A 161 -12.49 -11.08 -9.53
CA PRO A 161 -12.24 -10.20 -10.67
C PRO A 161 -10.98 -10.61 -11.41
N THR A 162 -11.13 -10.91 -12.69
CA THR A 162 -10.04 -11.22 -13.60
C THR A 162 -9.95 -10.16 -14.69
N VAL A 163 -8.74 -9.72 -15.01
CA VAL A 163 -8.46 -8.84 -16.15
C VAL A 163 -7.59 -9.61 -17.12
N ARG A 164 -8.05 -9.74 -18.36
CA ARG A 164 -7.30 -10.41 -19.43
C ARG A 164 -6.73 -9.38 -20.38
N LEU A 165 -5.57 -9.68 -20.93
CA LEU A 165 -5.06 -8.99 -22.10
C LEU A 165 -5.79 -9.54 -23.33
N ASP A 166 -6.30 -8.66 -24.18
CA ASP A 166 -6.77 -9.05 -25.50
C ASP A 166 -5.54 -9.17 -26.42
N GLU A 167 -5.02 -10.38 -26.55
CA GLU A 167 -3.84 -10.65 -27.37
C GLU A 167 -4.12 -10.43 -28.86
N ALA A 168 -5.38 -10.45 -29.29
CA ALA A 168 -5.76 -10.21 -30.68
C ALA A 168 -5.50 -8.75 -31.11
N ASP A 169 -5.64 -7.79 -30.18
CA ASP A 169 -5.38 -6.36 -30.44
C ASP A 169 -3.93 -5.93 -30.11
N ALA A 170 -3.12 -6.81 -29.51
CA ALA A 170 -1.76 -6.49 -29.10
C ALA A 170 -0.67 -6.81 -30.13
N ALA A 171 -1.04 -7.37 -31.27
CA ALA A 171 -0.14 -7.72 -32.37
C ALA A 171 0.05 -6.55 -33.35
N TRP A 172 0.70 -5.44 -32.88
CA TRP A 172 1.20 -4.34 -33.71
C TRP A 172 2.63 -3.97 -33.31
#